data_aa83a921f9461b78d94f892f4658485b
#
_entry.id   aa83a921f9461b78d94f892f4658485b
#
_cell.length_a   1.000
_cell.length_b   1.000
_cell.length_c   1.000
_cell.angle_alpha   90.00
_cell.angle_beta   90.00
_cell.angle_gamma   90.00
#
_symmetry.space_group_name_H-M   'P 1'
#
loop_
_entity.id
_entity.type
_entity.pdbx_description
1 polymer ?
#
loop_
_entity_poly.entity_id
_entity_poly.type
_entity_poly.pdbx_seq_one_letter_code
_entity_poly.pdbx_strand_id
1 'polypeptide(L)'
;HVDYFLHTVLIGAETVENEIRTIQCADDEGLFTVSAKAFVDATGDANLSRLAGAKLIWGNDGGHPQAATLTFRLSGVAADVDLSPAAVERAVVRAKAEGIRNLTREKGFILRMENSGIVHVLLPSIIPEGLSAEEMTRMERETRKQVLGYLQALRTYMPGMEHSELAVIGPSIGFRETRKLVGKE
;
A
#
# COMPACT_ATOMS: atom_id res chain seq x y z
N HIS A 1 -20.54 -15.24 19.33
CA HIS A 1 -20.96 -15.06 17.93
C HIS A 1 -20.48 -13.69 17.47
N VAL A 2 -19.93 -13.59 16.25
CA VAL A 2 -19.49 -12.35 15.62
C VAL A 2 -20.13 -12.31 14.23
N ASP A 3 -20.87 -11.25 13.97
CA ASP A 3 -21.39 -10.98 12.64
C ASP A 3 -20.36 -10.13 11.86
N TYR A 4 -20.18 -10.40 10.57
CA TYR A 4 -19.27 -9.66 9.71
C TYR A 4 -19.91 -9.43 8.34
N PHE A 5 -19.62 -8.28 7.75
CA PHE A 5 -20.08 -7.85 6.45
C PHE A 5 -18.89 -7.69 5.53
N LEU A 6 -18.81 -8.51 4.49
CA LEU A 6 -17.84 -8.39 3.40
C LEU A 6 -18.40 -7.51 2.28
N HIS A 7 -17.54 -7.02 1.39
CA HIS A 7 -17.95 -6.15 0.28
C HIS A 7 -18.76 -4.91 0.70
N THR A 8 -18.44 -4.39 1.89
CA THR A 8 -19.16 -3.27 2.51
C THR A 8 -18.19 -2.12 2.72
N VAL A 9 -18.61 -0.92 2.34
CA VAL A 9 -17.83 0.31 2.49
C VAL A 9 -18.49 1.22 3.52
N LEU A 10 -17.71 1.71 4.48
CA LEU A 10 -18.14 2.75 5.41
C LEU A 10 -18.15 4.11 4.69
N ILE A 11 -19.31 4.78 4.63
CA ILE A 11 -19.51 6.03 3.89
C ILE A 11 -19.92 7.22 4.78
N GLY A 12 -20.42 6.99 5.99
CA GLY A 12 -20.86 8.04 6.88
C GLY A 12 -20.89 7.63 8.36
N ALA A 13 -20.97 8.62 9.23
CA ALA A 13 -21.24 8.45 10.65
C ALA A 13 -22.14 9.59 11.14
N GLU A 14 -23.11 9.26 11.95
CA GLU A 14 -23.95 10.22 12.67
C GLU A 14 -23.46 10.35 14.12
N THR A 15 -23.18 11.58 14.52
CA THR A 15 -22.70 11.89 15.87
C THR A 15 -23.67 12.81 16.61
N VAL A 16 -23.91 12.50 17.86
CA VAL A 16 -24.69 13.35 18.79
C VAL A 16 -23.85 13.52 20.05
N GLU A 17 -23.63 14.76 20.47
CA GLU A 17 -22.85 15.09 21.68
C GLU A 17 -21.48 14.42 21.74
N ASN A 18 -20.77 14.39 20.58
CA ASN A 18 -19.47 13.71 20.38
C ASN A 18 -19.49 12.17 20.51
N GLU A 19 -20.64 11.56 20.51
CA GLU A 19 -20.79 10.10 20.47
C GLU A 19 -21.32 9.66 19.10
N ILE A 20 -20.71 8.63 18.52
CA ILE A 20 -21.23 8.01 17.30
C ILE A 20 -22.48 7.21 17.66
N ARG A 21 -23.61 7.52 17.05
CA ARG A 21 -24.89 6.80 17.24
C ARG A 21 -25.10 5.75 16.17
N THR A 22 -24.77 6.11 14.93
CA THR A 22 -24.93 5.20 13.78
C THR A 22 -23.76 5.39 12.82
N ILE A 23 -23.52 4.35 12.03
CA ILE A 23 -22.67 4.43 10.84
C ILE A 23 -23.47 4.09 9.60
N GLN A 24 -23.15 4.72 8.48
CA GLN A 24 -23.73 4.46 7.18
C GLN A 24 -22.76 3.63 6.37
N CYS A 25 -23.27 2.57 5.79
CA CYS A 25 -22.54 1.65 4.95
C CYS A 25 -23.21 1.53 3.57
N ALA A 26 -22.41 1.14 2.58
CA ALA A 26 -22.86 0.81 1.24
C ALA A 26 -22.38 -0.59 0.86
N ASP A 27 -23.21 -1.33 0.20
CA ASP A 27 -22.92 -2.60 -0.51
C ASP A 27 -23.52 -2.58 -1.92
N ASP A 28 -23.48 -3.70 -2.61
CA ASP A 28 -24.00 -3.80 -3.99
C ASP A 28 -25.53 -3.66 -4.08
N GLU A 29 -26.25 -3.80 -2.97
CA GLU A 29 -27.71 -3.63 -2.91
C GLU A 29 -28.14 -2.22 -2.51
N GLY A 30 -27.22 -1.40 -1.98
CA GLY A 30 -27.49 -0.01 -1.64
C GLY A 30 -26.92 0.44 -0.32
N LEU A 31 -27.65 1.31 0.35
CA LEU A 31 -27.23 1.94 1.60
C LEU A 31 -27.96 1.33 2.79
N PHE A 32 -27.22 1.10 3.86
CA PHE A 32 -27.82 0.65 5.12
C PHE A 32 -27.11 1.31 6.32
N THR A 33 -27.77 1.25 7.47
CA THR A 33 -27.30 1.87 8.70
C THR A 33 -27.08 0.81 9.77
N VAL A 34 -25.98 0.94 10.51
CA VAL A 34 -25.68 0.10 11.66
C VAL A 34 -25.67 0.95 12.92
N SER A 35 -26.43 0.51 13.92
CA SER A 35 -26.45 1.11 15.28
C SER A 35 -25.74 0.18 16.26
N ALA A 36 -24.96 0.74 17.16
CA ALA A 36 -24.26 -0.02 18.21
C ALA A 36 -24.11 0.81 19.49
N LYS A 37 -23.80 0.15 20.59
CA LYS A 37 -23.50 0.82 21.86
C LYS A 37 -22.13 1.49 21.88
N ALA A 38 -21.20 0.97 21.08
CA ALA A 38 -19.85 1.50 20.93
C ALA A 38 -19.30 1.12 19.56
N PHE A 39 -18.36 1.92 19.04
CA PHE A 39 -17.70 1.72 17.77
C PHE A 39 -16.19 1.73 17.96
N VAL A 40 -15.49 0.87 17.23
CA VAL A 40 -14.02 0.83 17.20
C VAL A 40 -13.57 1.11 15.78
N ASP A 41 -12.75 2.15 15.60
CA ASP A 41 -12.14 2.47 14.32
C ASP A 41 -10.88 1.63 14.12
N ALA A 42 -10.98 0.56 13.34
CA ALA A 42 -9.88 -0.31 12.94
C ALA A 42 -9.56 -0.18 11.44
N THR A 43 -9.90 0.95 10.81
CA THR A 43 -9.77 1.17 9.35
C THR A 43 -8.34 1.42 8.88
N GLY A 44 -7.38 1.59 9.79
CA GLY A 44 -5.97 1.87 9.48
C GLY A 44 -5.68 3.35 9.21
N ASP A 45 -6.57 4.05 8.51
CA ASP A 45 -6.43 5.46 8.12
C ASP A 45 -7.43 6.39 8.82
N ALA A 46 -7.94 6.00 9.99
CA ALA A 46 -8.91 6.74 10.79
C ALA A 46 -10.16 7.18 9.97
N ASN A 47 -10.70 6.27 9.15
CA ASN A 47 -11.84 6.57 8.28
C ASN A 47 -13.10 6.87 9.06
N LEU A 48 -13.44 6.04 10.06
CA LEU A 48 -14.58 6.27 10.93
C LEU A 48 -14.39 7.55 11.73
N SER A 49 -13.22 7.75 12.32
CA SER A 49 -12.90 8.95 13.11
C SER A 49 -13.05 10.23 12.28
N ARG A 50 -12.60 10.20 11.00
CA ARG A 50 -12.79 11.32 10.05
C ARG A 50 -14.27 11.60 9.80
N LEU A 51 -15.06 10.56 9.52
CA LEU A 51 -16.49 10.68 9.25
C LEU A 51 -17.27 11.17 10.47
N ALA A 52 -16.79 10.84 11.67
CA ALA A 52 -17.33 11.32 12.92
C ALA A 52 -16.87 12.74 13.32
N GLY A 53 -16.05 13.41 12.50
CA GLY A 53 -15.59 14.77 12.76
C GLY A 53 -14.46 14.89 13.78
N ALA A 54 -13.76 13.79 14.10
CA ALA A 54 -12.64 13.83 15.02
C ALA A 54 -11.44 14.61 14.45
N LYS A 55 -10.65 15.23 15.34
CA LYS A 55 -9.43 15.94 14.94
C LYS A 55 -8.36 14.96 14.49
N LEU A 56 -7.87 15.15 13.28
CA LEU A 56 -6.82 14.33 12.68
C LEU A 56 -5.61 15.16 12.33
N ILE A 57 -4.45 14.51 12.29
CA ILE A 57 -3.22 15.03 11.70
C ILE A 57 -2.83 14.17 10.51
N TRP A 58 -2.08 14.75 9.57
CA TRP A 58 -1.56 14.10 8.38
C TRP A 58 -0.08 13.79 8.55
N GLY A 59 0.31 12.55 8.31
CA GLY A 59 1.71 12.15 8.33
C GLY A 59 2.36 12.22 9.73
N ASN A 60 3.66 12.50 9.74
CA ASN A 60 4.44 12.76 10.96
C ASN A 60 4.26 14.20 11.45
N ASP A 61 5.02 14.61 12.46
CA ASP A 61 4.94 15.95 13.04
C ASP A 61 5.29 17.08 12.03
N GLY A 62 5.99 16.74 10.97
CA GLY A 62 6.28 17.64 9.85
C GLY A 62 5.22 17.62 8.73
N GLY A 63 4.14 16.85 8.88
CA GLY A 63 3.10 16.73 7.86
C GLY A 63 3.47 15.81 6.69
N HIS A 64 4.48 14.93 6.87
CA HIS A 64 4.95 14.03 5.82
C HIS A 64 4.51 12.59 6.11
N PRO A 65 3.67 11.97 5.29
CA PRO A 65 3.34 10.56 5.41
C PRO A 65 4.52 9.68 4.97
N GLN A 66 4.50 8.42 5.38
CA GLN A 66 5.43 7.43 4.84
C GLN A 66 5.11 7.15 3.36
N ALA A 67 6.13 6.75 2.60
CA ALA A 67 5.93 6.34 1.22
C ALA A 67 4.97 5.14 1.14
N ALA A 68 3.94 5.29 0.33
CA ALA A 68 3.08 4.20 -0.07
C ALA A 68 3.84 3.23 -0.99
N THR A 69 3.57 1.94 -0.90
CA THR A 69 4.32 0.89 -1.60
C THR A 69 3.37 -0.04 -2.33
N LEU A 70 3.65 -0.29 -3.61
CA LEU A 70 3.01 -1.35 -4.37
C LEU A 70 3.96 -2.54 -4.44
N THR A 71 3.51 -3.70 -3.98
CA THR A 71 4.30 -4.93 -4.02
C THR A 71 3.99 -5.75 -5.27
N PHE A 72 4.95 -6.56 -5.70
CA PHE A 72 4.72 -7.54 -6.76
C PHE A 72 5.50 -8.82 -6.51
N ARG A 73 5.14 -9.87 -7.21
CA ARG A 73 5.77 -11.19 -7.07
C ARG A 73 6.30 -11.66 -8.40
N LEU A 74 7.45 -12.32 -8.33
CA LEU A 74 8.14 -12.93 -9.46
C LEU A 74 8.21 -14.44 -9.30
N SER A 75 8.01 -15.15 -10.39
CA SER A 75 8.35 -16.57 -10.59
C SER A 75 9.60 -16.70 -11.46
N GLY A 76 10.08 -17.92 -11.66
CA GLY A 76 11.23 -18.19 -12.53
C GLY A 76 12.57 -17.62 -12.05
N VAL A 77 12.69 -17.31 -10.77
CA VAL A 77 13.92 -16.82 -10.12
C VAL A 77 14.77 -18.01 -9.69
N ALA A 78 16.05 -18.06 -10.11
CA ALA A 78 16.98 -19.14 -9.74
C ALA A 78 17.10 -19.27 -8.21
N ALA A 79 17.28 -20.50 -7.72
CA ALA A 79 17.23 -20.79 -6.29
C ALA A 79 18.37 -20.13 -5.48
N ASP A 80 19.50 -19.92 -6.10
CA ASP A 80 20.76 -19.42 -5.53
C ASP A 80 20.99 -17.93 -5.74
N VAL A 81 20.00 -17.18 -6.22
CA VAL A 81 20.11 -15.72 -6.42
C VAL A 81 20.41 -15.01 -5.11
N ASP A 82 21.40 -14.13 -5.13
CA ASP A 82 21.70 -13.22 -4.04
C ASP A 82 20.61 -12.12 -3.95
N LEU A 83 19.65 -12.30 -3.04
CA LEU A 83 18.58 -11.35 -2.76
C LEU A 83 18.94 -10.33 -1.67
N SER A 84 20.22 -10.22 -1.31
CA SER A 84 20.65 -9.24 -0.30
C SER A 84 20.31 -7.80 -0.72
N PRO A 85 20.03 -6.92 0.26
CA PRO A 85 19.77 -5.50 -0.04
C PRO A 85 20.88 -4.85 -0.86
N ALA A 86 22.13 -5.25 -0.65
CA ALA A 86 23.28 -4.74 -1.40
C ALA A 86 23.29 -5.19 -2.87
N ALA A 87 22.91 -6.43 -3.16
CA ALA A 87 22.80 -6.92 -4.52
C ALA A 87 21.68 -6.18 -5.29
N VAL A 88 20.53 -6.01 -4.64
CA VAL A 88 19.39 -5.24 -5.18
C VAL A 88 19.79 -3.80 -5.48
N GLU A 89 20.42 -3.13 -4.52
CA GLU A 89 20.88 -1.75 -4.68
C GLU A 89 21.83 -1.60 -5.87
N ARG A 90 22.84 -2.47 -5.98
CA ARG A 90 23.79 -2.46 -7.12
C ARG A 90 23.07 -2.61 -8.47
N ALA A 91 22.12 -3.55 -8.57
CA ALA A 91 21.34 -3.77 -9.78
C ALA A 91 20.51 -2.54 -10.17
N VAL A 92 19.80 -1.94 -9.21
CA VAL A 92 18.95 -0.78 -9.45
C VAL A 92 19.78 0.48 -9.78
N VAL A 93 20.89 0.73 -9.07
CA VAL A 93 21.79 1.86 -9.36
C VAL A 93 22.33 1.75 -10.78
N ARG A 94 22.79 0.55 -11.17
CA ARG A 94 23.28 0.31 -12.54
C ARG A 94 22.17 0.51 -13.56
N ALA A 95 20.98 0.00 -13.31
CA ALA A 95 19.84 0.16 -14.21
C ALA A 95 19.47 1.63 -14.43
N LYS A 96 19.51 2.45 -13.38
CA LYS A 96 19.32 3.91 -13.50
C LYS A 96 20.39 4.57 -14.36
N ALA A 97 21.65 4.22 -14.14
CA ALA A 97 22.78 4.76 -14.91
C ALA A 97 22.68 4.42 -16.40
N GLU A 98 22.14 3.25 -16.73
CA GLU A 98 21.91 2.77 -18.11
C GLU A 98 20.56 3.24 -18.70
N GLY A 99 19.83 4.13 -17.99
CA GLY A 99 18.63 4.81 -18.49
C GLY A 99 17.30 4.07 -18.31
N ILE A 100 17.23 3.00 -17.50
CA ILE A 100 15.94 2.39 -17.15
C ILE A 100 15.15 3.38 -16.30
N ARG A 101 13.92 3.66 -16.72
CA ARG A 101 13.04 4.66 -16.11
C ARG A 101 12.16 4.07 -14.99
N ASN A 102 11.53 4.96 -14.23
CA ASN A 102 10.56 4.63 -13.17
C ASN A 102 11.16 3.83 -11.99
N LEU A 103 12.44 4.04 -11.70
CA LEU A 103 13.12 3.47 -10.54
C LEU A 103 13.24 4.54 -9.46
N THR A 104 12.26 4.65 -8.57
CA THR A 104 12.16 5.72 -7.56
C THR A 104 13.06 5.47 -6.35
N ARG A 105 13.30 4.21 -6.00
CA ARG A 105 14.15 3.80 -4.87
C ARG A 105 15.27 2.90 -5.36
N GLU A 106 16.42 3.02 -4.72
CA GLU A 106 17.57 2.13 -4.95
C GLU A 106 17.61 1.02 -3.90
N LYS A 107 17.11 1.31 -2.71
CA LYS A 107 17.05 0.37 -1.57
C LYS A 107 15.64 -0.12 -1.35
N GLY A 108 15.50 -1.41 -1.10
CA GLY A 108 14.24 -2.05 -0.78
C GLY A 108 14.45 -3.51 -0.45
N PHE A 109 13.35 -4.23 -0.28
CA PHE A 109 13.39 -5.63 0.12
C PHE A 109 12.90 -6.52 -1.01
N ILE A 110 13.65 -7.60 -1.22
CA ILE A 110 13.24 -8.73 -2.04
C ILE A 110 13.34 -9.97 -1.14
N LEU A 111 12.25 -10.71 -1.03
CA LEU A 111 12.14 -11.85 -0.13
C LEU A 111 11.70 -13.09 -0.90
N ARG A 112 12.42 -14.20 -0.72
CA ARG A 112 11.96 -15.49 -1.22
C ARG A 112 10.88 -16.04 -0.29
N MET A 113 9.77 -16.43 -0.87
CA MET A 113 8.70 -17.12 -0.15
C MET A 113 9.09 -18.58 0.04
N GLU A 114 9.14 -19.02 1.28
CA GLU A 114 9.39 -20.43 1.58
C GLU A 114 8.37 -21.33 0.87
N ASN A 115 8.80 -22.49 0.42
CA ASN A 115 8.00 -23.55 -0.21
C ASN A 115 7.39 -23.23 -1.60
N SER A 116 7.44 -22.02 -2.11
CA SER A 116 6.81 -21.68 -3.40
C SER A 116 7.80 -21.29 -4.51
N GLY A 117 9.05 -20.99 -4.17
CA GLY A 117 10.02 -20.42 -5.10
C GLY A 117 9.68 -19.00 -5.60
N ILE A 118 8.55 -18.45 -5.18
CA ILE A 118 8.12 -17.10 -5.51
C ILE A 118 8.98 -16.07 -4.76
N VAL A 119 9.33 -15.01 -5.45
CA VAL A 119 10.07 -13.88 -4.88
C VAL A 119 9.14 -12.67 -4.76
N HIS A 120 9.04 -12.12 -3.57
CA HIS A 120 8.23 -10.94 -3.27
C HIS A 120 9.11 -9.69 -3.31
N VAL A 121 8.71 -8.68 -4.06
CA VAL A 121 9.47 -7.44 -4.30
C VAL A 121 8.73 -6.24 -3.70
N LEU A 122 9.43 -5.46 -2.87
CA LEU A 122 8.93 -4.26 -2.19
C LEU A 122 9.82 -3.05 -2.58
N LEU A 123 9.79 -2.67 -3.83
CA LEU A 123 10.56 -1.56 -4.40
C LEU A 123 9.69 -0.39 -4.87
N PRO A 124 8.60 -0.61 -5.64
CA PRO A 124 7.75 0.49 -6.11
C PRO A 124 7.20 1.31 -4.96
N SER A 125 7.38 2.62 -5.02
CA SER A 125 6.94 3.51 -3.94
C SER A 125 6.68 4.93 -4.44
N ILE A 126 5.78 5.63 -3.73
CA ILE A 126 5.41 7.01 -4.00
C ILE A 126 5.01 7.70 -2.69
N ILE A 127 5.30 8.98 -2.56
CA ILE A 127 4.84 9.77 -1.41
C ILE A 127 3.41 10.22 -1.69
N PRO A 128 2.44 9.90 -0.81
CA PRO A 128 1.06 10.38 -0.95
C PRO A 128 0.97 11.88 -0.66
N GLU A 129 0.24 12.60 -1.51
CA GLU A 129 -0.11 14.01 -1.29
C GLU A 129 -1.53 14.17 -0.74
N GLY A 130 -2.33 13.09 -0.78
CA GLY A 130 -3.69 13.02 -0.28
C GLY A 130 -4.29 11.63 -0.48
N LEU A 131 -5.60 11.51 -0.19
CA LEU A 131 -6.38 10.27 -0.36
C LEU A 131 -7.63 10.51 -1.22
N SER A 132 -7.62 11.54 -2.08
CA SER A 132 -8.69 11.70 -3.07
C SER A 132 -8.66 10.59 -4.11
N ALA A 133 -9.79 10.33 -4.77
CA ALA A 133 -9.86 9.32 -5.83
C ALA A 133 -8.88 9.63 -6.98
N GLU A 134 -8.67 10.91 -7.29
CA GLU A 134 -7.73 11.36 -8.31
C GLU A 134 -6.30 11.05 -7.93
N GLU A 135 -5.89 11.39 -6.71
CA GLU A 135 -4.55 11.12 -6.18
C GLU A 135 -4.29 9.61 -6.06
N MET A 136 -5.27 8.86 -5.57
CA MET A 136 -5.20 7.40 -5.51
C MET A 136 -4.97 6.79 -6.91
N THR A 137 -5.71 7.27 -7.90
CA THR A 137 -5.57 6.84 -9.29
C THR A 137 -4.18 7.17 -9.84
N ARG A 138 -3.66 8.38 -9.57
CA ARG A 138 -2.31 8.79 -9.94
C ARG A 138 -1.27 7.84 -9.36
N MET A 139 -1.33 7.59 -8.06
CA MET A 139 -0.39 6.73 -7.35
C MET A 139 -0.42 5.28 -7.85
N GLU A 140 -1.61 4.71 -8.07
CA GLU A 140 -1.76 3.37 -8.62
C GLU A 140 -1.13 3.25 -10.02
N ARG A 141 -1.34 4.22 -10.87
CA ARG A 141 -0.75 4.24 -12.22
C ARG A 141 0.77 4.36 -12.19
N GLU A 142 1.30 5.29 -11.40
CA GLU A 142 2.74 5.53 -11.33
C GLU A 142 3.48 4.34 -10.70
N THR A 143 2.96 3.74 -9.65
CA THR A 143 3.60 2.58 -9.03
C THR A 143 3.55 1.33 -9.93
N ARG A 144 2.50 1.15 -10.75
CA ARG A 144 2.46 0.06 -11.75
C ARG A 144 3.49 0.26 -12.86
N LYS A 145 3.76 1.48 -13.30
CA LYS A 145 4.89 1.77 -14.21
C LYS A 145 6.24 1.42 -13.57
N GLN A 146 6.38 1.68 -12.27
CA GLN A 146 7.59 1.31 -11.52
C GLN A 146 7.78 -0.21 -11.48
N VAL A 147 6.72 -1.01 -11.33
CA VAL A 147 6.81 -2.48 -11.39
C VAL A 147 7.51 -2.95 -12.66
N LEU A 148 7.14 -2.39 -13.81
CA LEU A 148 7.76 -2.75 -15.09
C LEU A 148 9.23 -2.31 -15.16
N GLY A 149 9.54 -1.12 -14.66
CA GLY A 149 10.93 -0.64 -14.57
C GLY A 149 11.80 -1.52 -13.68
N TYR A 150 11.32 -1.87 -12.49
CA TYR A 150 12.04 -2.78 -11.59
C TYR A 150 12.18 -4.19 -12.14
N LEU A 151 11.14 -4.74 -12.77
CA LEU A 151 11.23 -6.03 -13.44
C LEU A 151 12.35 -6.03 -14.49
N GLN A 152 12.40 -5.01 -15.34
CA GLN A 152 13.44 -4.85 -16.34
C GLN A 152 14.83 -4.73 -15.68
N ALA A 153 14.97 -3.90 -14.65
CA ALA A 153 16.23 -3.72 -13.94
C ALA A 153 16.76 -5.01 -13.31
N LEU A 154 15.90 -5.75 -12.62
CA LEU A 154 16.26 -7.01 -11.97
C LEU A 154 16.65 -8.07 -13.01
N ARG A 155 15.89 -8.24 -14.09
CA ARG A 155 16.21 -9.19 -15.17
C ARG A 155 17.56 -8.89 -15.82
N THR A 156 17.88 -7.61 -16.00
CA THR A 156 19.07 -7.21 -16.75
C THR A 156 20.34 -7.21 -15.90
N TYR A 157 20.23 -6.86 -14.62
CA TYR A 157 21.41 -6.57 -13.79
C TYR A 157 21.55 -7.44 -12.55
N MET A 158 20.66 -8.40 -12.34
CA MET A 158 20.71 -9.29 -11.19
C MET A 158 20.84 -10.74 -11.66
N PRO A 159 22.06 -11.35 -11.55
CA PRO A 159 22.30 -12.70 -12.01
C PRO A 159 21.32 -13.70 -11.38
N GLY A 160 20.74 -14.57 -12.21
CA GLY A 160 19.73 -15.56 -11.80
C GLY A 160 18.28 -15.04 -11.83
N MET A 161 18.08 -13.78 -12.26
CA MET A 161 16.74 -13.21 -12.47
C MET A 161 16.38 -13.02 -13.95
N GLU A 162 17.21 -13.44 -14.87
CA GLU A 162 17.05 -13.23 -16.32
C GLU A 162 15.72 -13.78 -16.86
N HIS A 163 15.28 -14.91 -16.30
CA HIS A 163 14.06 -15.60 -16.69
C HIS A 163 12.89 -15.37 -15.73
N SER A 164 13.04 -14.40 -14.80
CA SER A 164 11.95 -14.10 -13.87
C SER A 164 10.72 -13.55 -14.60
N GLU A 165 9.54 -13.93 -14.17
CA GLU A 165 8.27 -13.51 -14.74
C GLU A 165 7.42 -12.83 -13.69
N LEU A 166 6.64 -11.83 -14.12
CA LEU A 166 5.69 -11.15 -13.27
C LEU A 166 4.52 -12.08 -12.98
N ALA A 167 4.52 -12.70 -11.81
CA ALA A 167 3.46 -13.62 -11.40
C ALA A 167 2.19 -12.89 -10.95
N VAL A 168 2.35 -11.80 -10.15
CA VAL A 168 1.22 -10.99 -9.67
C VAL A 168 1.69 -9.61 -9.23
N ILE A 169 0.85 -8.60 -9.42
CA ILE A 169 0.95 -7.29 -8.79
C ILE A 169 -0.05 -7.24 -7.64
N GLY A 170 0.30 -6.61 -6.54
CA GLY A 170 -0.63 -6.38 -5.43
C GLY A 170 -1.93 -5.72 -5.89
N PRO A 171 -3.07 -6.04 -5.26
CA PRO A 171 -4.37 -5.53 -5.70
C PRO A 171 -4.46 -4.01 -5.63
N SER A 172 -3.80 -3.41 -4.64
CA SER A 172 -3.76 -1.96 -4.43
C SER A 172 -2.45 -1.54 -3.78
N ILE A 173 -2.16 -0.25 -3.88
CA ILE A 173 -1.05 0.38 -3.14
C ILE A 173 -1.34 0.36 -1.63
N GLY A 174 -0.34 0.05 -0.84
CA GLY A 174 -0.41 0.05 0.63
C GLY A 174 0.05 1.39 1.20
N PHE A 175 -0.75 1.96 2.10
CA PHE A 175 -0.46 3.21 2.79
C PHE A 175 0.02 2.97 4.22
N ARG A 176 0.78 3.93 4.74
CA ARG A 176 1.21 3.98 6.13
C ARG A 176 1.27 5.42 6.60
N GLU A 177 0.82 5.65 7.84
CA GLU A 177 0.90 6.96 8.50
C GLU A 177 0.31 8.10 7.69
N THR A 178 -0.84 7.89 7.05
CA THR A 178 -1.54 8.94 6.34
C THR A 178 -2.28 9.84 7.32
N ARG A 179 -3.35 9.38 7.92
CA ARG A 179 -4.12 10.08 8.95
C ARG A 179 -3.95 9.42 10.30
N LYS A 180 -3.77 10.25 11.33
CA LYS A 180 -3.67 9.82 12.72
C LYS A 180 -4.69 10.58 13.56
N LEU A 181 -5.36 9.88 14.47
CA LEU A 181 -6.25 10.50 15.44
C LEU A 181 -5.43 11.26 16.48
N VAL A 182 -5.85 12.49 16.78
CA VAL A 182 -5.32 13.24 17.93
C VAL A 182 -6.02 12.76 19.18
N GLY A 183 -5.32 11.98 20.01
CA GLY A 183 -5.81 11.54 21.31
C GLY A 183 -6.00 12.70 22.29
N LYS A 184 -6.85 12.52 23.29
CA LYS A 184 -6.81 13.35 24.50
C LYS A 184 -5.72 12.79 25.41
N GLU A 185 -4.87 13.66 25.95
CA GLU A 185 -4.00 13.35 27.08
C GLU A 185 -4.82 13.17 28.36
#